data_5aef66adaafe94842291b2c9ee2857df
#
_entry.id   5aef66adaafe94842291b2c9ee2857df
#
_cell.length_a   1.000
_cell.length_b   1.000
_cell.length_c   1.000
_cell.angle_alpha   90.00
_cell.angle_beta   90.00
_cell.angle_gamma   90.00
#
_symmetry.space_group_name_H-M   'P 1'
#
loop_
_entity.id
_entity.type
_entity.pdbx_description
1 polymer ?
#
loop_
_entity_poly.entity_id
_entity_poly.type
_entity_poly.pdbx_seq_one_letter_code
_entity_poly.pdbx_strand_id
1 'polypeptide(L)' 'MNVEEFIKFIESIGFKYTGHFYRYKKYKIDLYYECYDFCDGSEWIYSIVLNDLRLLRKLDRSYKLKKILK' A
#
# COMPACT_ATOMS: atom_id res chain seq x y z
N MET A 1 -4.81 10.06 -9.30
CA MET A 1 -4.50 10.21 -7.87
C MET A 1 -3.10 10.78 -7.73
N ASN A 2 -2.93 11.81 -6.93
CA ASN A 2 -1.60 12.37 -6.70
C ASN A 2 -0.90 11.63 -5.54
N VAL A 3 0.38 11.96 -5.32
CA VAL A 3 1.19 11.27 -4.32
C VAL A 3 0.61 11.44 -2.92
N GLU A 4 0.15 12.64 -2.58
CA GLU A 4 -0.39 12.92 -1.25
C GLU A 4 -1.65 12.10 -0.98
N GLU A 5 -2.55 12.01 -1.95
CA GLU A 5 -3.76 11.20 -1.82
C GLU A 5 -3.42 9.72 -1.70
N PHE A 6 -2.43 9.26 -2.46
CA PHE A 6 -1.97 7.88 -2.39
C PHE A 6 -1.41 7.55 -1.00
N ILE A 7 -0.59 8.45 -0.46
CA ILE A 7 -0.02 8.25 0.87
C ILE A 7 -1.12 8.16 1.92
N LYS A 8 -2.10 9.06 1.86
CA LYS A 8 -3.22 9.01 2.80
C LYS A 8 -3.99 7.70 2.68
N PHE A 9 -4.17 7.21 1.46
CA PHE A 9 -4.86 5.95 1.22
C PHE A 9 -4.12 4.78 1.87
N ILE A 10 -2.82 4.63 1.60
CA ILE A 10 -2.06 3.51 2.16
C ILE A 10 -1.92 3.62 3.68
N GLU A 11 -1.83 4.84 4.20
CA GLU A 11 -1.80 5.03 5.65
C GLU A 11 -3.12 4.61 6.30
N SER A 12 -4.24 4.81 5.61
CA SER A 12 -5.54 4.39 6.13
C SER A 12 -5.66 2.87 6.19
N ILE A 13 -4.91 2.15 5.36
CA ILE A 13 -4.85 0.69 5.40
C ILE A 13 -4.00 0.21 6.58
N GLY A 14 -3.01 0.98 6.97
CA GLY A 14 -2.12 0.64 8.06
C GLY A 14 -0.63 0.76 7.75
N PHE A 15 -0.29 1.19 6.55
CA PHE A 15 1.11 1.37 6.16
C PHE A 15 1.73 2.52 6.94
N LYS A 16 2.99 2.34 7.33
CA LYS A 16 3.76 3.35 8.06
C LYS A 16 5.10 3.58 7.37
N TYR A 17 5.52 4.83 7.31
CA TYR A 17 6.80 5.20 6.71
C TYR A 17 7.95 4.80 7.63
N THR A 18 8.94 4.10 7.07
CA THR A 18 10.10 3.62 7.84
C THR A 18 11.33 4.50 7.69
N GLY A 19 11.25 5.53 6.85
CA GLY A 19 12.39 6.37 6.50
C GLY A 19 12.87 6.12 5.07
N HIS A 20 12.51 4.98 4.49
CA HIS A 20 12.90 4.59 3.14
C HIS A 20 11.70 4.14 2.31
N PHE A 21 10.74 3.46 2.94
CA PHE A 21 9.57 2.93 2.26
C PHE A 21 8.40 2.86 3.24
N TYR A 22 7.21 2.54 2.73
CA TYR A 22 6.04 2.31 3.57
C TYR A 22 5.87 0.83 3.81
N ARG A 23 5.58 0.44 5.05
CA ARG A 23 5.46 -0.96 5.43
C ARG A 23 4.18 -1.23 6.21
N TYR A 24 3.55 -2.37 5.90
CA TYR A 24 2.40 -2.88 6.62
C TYR A 24 2.48 -4.40 6.64
N LYS A 25 2.64 -5.00 7.84
CA LYS A 25 2.86 -6.44 8.00
C LYS A 25 4.03 -6.89 7.15
N LYS A 26 3.81 -7.82 6.20
CA LYS A 26 4.84 -8.31 5.27
C LYS A 26 4.92 -7.49 3.99
N TYR A 27 4.02 -6.54 3.80
CA TYR A 27 3.95 -5.75 2.57
C TYR A 27 4.83 -4.52 2.66
N LYS A 28 5.38 -4.13 1.52
CA LYS A 28 6.25 -2.97 1.41
C LYS A 28 5.91 -2.21 0.13
N ILE A 29 5.88 -0.88 0.22
CA ILE A 29 5.61 -0.02 -0.93
C ILE A 29 6.71 1.02 -1.05
N ASP A 30 7.39 1.04 -2.20
CA ASP A 30 8.35 2.07 -2.56
C ASP A 30 7.72 3.01 -3.57
N LEU A 31 7.80 4.31 -3.33
CA LEU A 31 7.22 5.31 -4.23
C LEU A 31 8.28 5.92 -5.14
N TYR A 32 7.94 6.04 -6.43
CA TYR A 32 8.77 6.66 -7.46
C TYR A 32 7.90 7.61 -8.26
N TYR A 33 8.10 8.90 -8.17
CA TYR A 33 7.32 9.87 -8.98
C TYR A 33 5.82 9.52 -9.08
N GLU A 34 5.40 8.94 -10.21
CA GLU A 34 4.00 8.58 -10.46
C GLU A 34 3.75 7.08 -10.36
N CYS A 35 4.73 6.32 -9.86
CA CYS A 35 4.64 4.87 -9.77
C CYS A 35 4.95 4.41 -8.35
N TYR A 36 4.60 3.17 -8.07
CA TYR A 36 5.03 2.54 -6.82
C TYR A 36 5.32 1.07 -7.07
N ASP A 37 6.26 0.53 -6.29
CA ASP A 37 6.57 -0.90 -6.28
C ASP A 37 5.90 -1.53 -5.07
N PHE A 38 5.26 -2.66 -5.30
CA PHE A 38 4.59 -3.41 -4.24
C PHE A 38 5.35 -4.70 -4.01
N CYS A 39 5.75 -4.94 -2.76
CA CYS A 39 6.46 -6.16 -2.37
C CYS A 39 5.65 -6.93 -1.35
N ASP A 40 5.62 -8.26 -1.50
CA ASP A 40 4.99 -9.18 -0.57
C ASP A 40 6.11 -9.99 0.09
N GLY A 41 6.50 -9.59 1.30
CA GLY A 41 7.65 -10.18 1.96
C GLY A 41 8.94 -9.82 1.26
N SER A 42 9.71 -10.83 0.84
CA SER A 42 10.93 -10.62 0.09
C SER A 42 10.71 -10.66 -1.42
N GLU A 43 9.48 -10.92 -1.87
CA GLU A 43 9.16 -11.02 -3.28
C GLU A 43 8.69 -9.68 -3.83
N TRP A 44 9.37 -9.22 -4.90
CA TRP A 44 8.93 -8.06 -5.64
C TRP A 44 7.86 -8.50 -6.62
N ILE A 45 6.66 -7.94 -6.50
CA ILE A 45 5.53 -8.37 -7.32
C ILE A 45 5.49 -7.61 -8.64
N TYR A 46 5.42 -6.31 -8.58
CA TYR A 46 5.43 -5.48 -9.80
C TYR A 46 5.42 -3.99 -9.46
N SER A 47 5.77 -3.18 -10.46
CA SER A 47 5.62 -1.73 -10.41
C SER A 47 4.24 -1.34 -10.92
N ILE A 48 3.56 -0.45 -10.24
CA ILE A 48 2.21 -0.04 -10.57
C ILE A 48 2.13 1.49 -10.60
N VAL A 49 1.40 2.03 -11.58
CA VAL A 49 1.13 3.46 -11.59
C VAL A 49 0.20 3.82 -10.43
N LEU A 50 0.29 5.06 -9.95
CA LEU A 50 -0.49 5.49 -8.77
C LEU A 50 -2.00 5.31 -8.92
N ASN A 51 -2.50 5.26 -10.15
CA ASN A 51 -3.93 5.09 -10.39
C ASN A 51 -4.41 3.64 -10.36
N ASP A 52 -3.50 2.69 -10.33
CA ASP A 52 -3.86 1.26 -10.28
C ASP A 52 -3.79 0.79 -8.84
N LEU A 53 -4.93 0.79 -8.17
CA LEU A 53 -5.02 0.47 -6.75
C LEU A 53 -5.69 -0.87 -6.46
N ARG A 54 -5.78 -1.75 -7.46
CA ARG A 54 -6.52 -3.01 -7.29
C ARG A 54 -6.04 -3.86 -6.11
N LEU A 55 -4.74 -4.04 -5.97
CA LEU A 55 -4.18 -4.82 -4.86
C LEU A 55 -4.39 -4.13 -3.53
N LEU A 56 -4.19 -2.82 -3.51
CA LEU A 56 -4.35 -2.05 -2.27
C LEU A 56 -5.80 -2.04 -1.80
N ARG A 57 -6.74 -2.02 -2.74
CA ARG A 57 -8.16 -2.10 -2.41
C ARG A 57 -8.53 -3.45 -1.80
N LYS A 58 -7.88 -4.52 -2.24
CA LYS A 58 -8.07 -5.84 -1.63
C LYS A 58 -7.57 -5.85 -0.20
N LEU A 59 -6.42 -5.26 0.06
CA LEU A 59 -5.88 -5.15 1.42
C LEU A 59 -6.77 -4.30 2.31
N ASP A 60 -7.24 -3.17 1.81
CA ASP A 60 -8.14 -2.28 2.54
C ASP A 60 -9.44 -2.99 2.91
N ARG A 61 -10.01 -3.73 1.95
CA ARG A 61 -11.22 -4.50 2.18
C ARG A 61 -11.03 -5.55 3.25
N SER A 62 -9.91 -6.29 3.22
CA SER A 62 -9.60 -7.28 4.23
C SER A 62 -9.43 -6.65 5.60
N TYR A 63 -8.78 -5.51 5.67
CA TYR A 63 -8.56 -4.78 6.92
C TYR A 63 -9.90 -4.34 7.53
N LYS A 64 -10.77 -3.77 6.71
CA LYS A 64 -12.08 -3.32 7.17
C LYS A 64 -12.96 -4.47 7.63
N LEU A 65 -12.93 -5.60 6.95
CA LEU A 65 -13.68 -6.78 7.35
C LEU A 65 -13.21 -7.31 8.70
N LYS A 66 -11.89 -7.40 8.90
CA LYS A 66 -11.34 -7.84 10.19
C LYS A 66 -11.74 -6.91 11.32
N LYS A 67 -11.79 -5.60 11.04
CA LYS A 67 -12.16 -4.61 12.03
C LYS A 67 -13.64 -4.70 12.41
N ILE A 68 -14.49 -5.03 11.45
CA ILE A 68 -15.93 -5.16 11.66
C ILE A 68 -16.26 -6.45 12.40
N LEU A 69 -15.53 -7.54 12.11
CA LEU A 69 -15.78 -8.84 12.71
C LEU A 69 -15.25 -8.96 14.14
N LYS A 70 -14.54 -7.98 14.60
CA LYS A 70 -14.15 -7.90 16.00
C LYS A 70 -15.26 -7.23 16.77
#